data_0369cb74edc949756649da5c1b196711
#
_entry.id   0369cb74edc949756649da5c1b196711
#
_cell.length_a   1.000
_cell.length_b   1.000
_cell.length_c   1.000
_cell.angle_alpha   90.00
_cell.angle_beta   90.00
_cell.angle_gamma   90.00
#
_symmetry.space_group_name_H-M   'P 1'
#
loop_
_entity.id
_entity.type
_entity.pdbx_description
1 polymer ?
#
loop_
_entity_poly.entity_id
_entity_poly.type
_entity_poly.pdbx_seq_one_letter_code
_entity_poly.pdbx_strand_id
1 'polypeptide(L)'
;MRPVGVPLQGQRTPSTDVIGDSQYDRYMPTTAAVDVTTAAKLFRGFSEPTRLAIMLALVDSEQRVKDLVDTIGGSQGNISGHVACLKECGLVTDRVEGRQTYYRAAHPEITELLRAAELLLAATG
;
A
#
# COMPACT_ATOMS: atom_id res chain seq x y z
N MET A 1 11.41 -27.59 -7.98
CA MET A 1 10.77 -27.10 -7.79
C MET A 1 10.28 -26.80 -7.56
N ARG A 2 10.59 -26.90 -7.13
CA ARG A 2 9.86 -26.52 -6.75
C ARG A 2 9.55 -25.84 -6.95
N PRO A 3 9.61 -25.89 -6.72
CA PRO A 3 9.00 -25.21 -6.81
C PRO A 3 8.75 -24.66 -6.80
N VAL A 4 8.85 -24.97 -6.59
CA VAL A 4 8.32 -24.35 -6.21
C VAL A 4 7.77 -24.28 -5.91
N GLY A 5 7.80 -24.79 -5.51
CA GLY A 5 7.15 -24.69 -4.94
C GLY A 5 7.11 -25.21 -4.54
N VAL A 6 7.12 -26.08 -4.24
CA VAL A 6 6.85 -26.45 -3.67
C VAL A 6 7.10 -27.05 -3.26
N PRO A 7 7.12 -27.69 -2.71
CA PRO A 7 7.15 -28.08 -2.11
C PRO A 7 7.24 -28.68 -1.90
N LEU A 8 7.47 -29.37 -1.30
CA LEU A 8 7.37 -29.55 -0.85
C LEU A 8 7.37 -30.08 -0.41
N GLN A 9 7.49 -30.75 -0.07
CA GLN A 9 7.38 -30.91 0.58
C GLN A 9 7.02 -30.96 1.25
N GLY A 10 6.74 -31.37 1.70
CA GLY A 10 6.17 -31.18 2.44
C GLY A 10 6.16 -30.73 3.12
N GLN A 11 6.12 -30.82 3.44
CA GLN A 11 5.97 -30.19 4.20
C GLN A 11 5.19 -29.52 4.46
N ARG A 12 4.46 -29.84 4.96
CA ARG A 12 3.66 -29.09 5.32
C ARG A 12 3.19 -28.56 6.04
N THR A 13 2.92 -28.50 6.59
CA THR A 13 2.45 -27.85 7.37
C THR A 13 1.67 -27.23 7.59
N PRO A 14 1.17 -27.19 8.22
CA PRO A 14 0.43 -26.59 8.67
C PRO A 14 -0.13 -25.84 8.96
N SER A 15 -0.33 -25.89 9.50
CA SER A 15 -0.73 -25.12 9.97
C SER A 15 -1.13 -24.28 9.86
N THR A 16 -1.24 -24.32 9.99
CA THR A 16 -1.43 -23.51 9.96
C THR A 16 -1.71 -22.51 10.02
N ASP A 17 -1.85 -22.45 10.45
CA ASP A 17 -2.21 -21.51 10.71
C ASP A 17 -1.61 -20.55 10.60
N VAL A 18 -1.02 -20.61 10.84
CA VAL A 18 -0.42 -19.72 10.80
C VAL A 18 0.27 -19.56 9.90
N ILE A 19 -0.09 -19.40 9.29
CA ILE A 19 0.45 -19.20 8.38
C ILE A 19 1.51 -18.75 8.40
N GLY A 20 1.64 -18.75 8.59
CA GLY A 20 2.45 -18.25 8.56
C GLY A 20 3.46 -18.03 8.66
N ASP A 21 3.54 -17.91 9.17
CA ASP A 21 4.66 -17.66 9.65
C ASP A 21 5.80 -18.25 9.08
N SER A 22 6.43 -19.12 9.62
CA SER A 22 7.72 -19.62 9.21
C SER A 22 7.68 -20.31 7.85
N GLN A 23 6.58 -20.89 7.51
CA GLN A 23 6.46 -21.50 6.20
C GLN A 23 6.50 -20.46 5.09
N TYR A 24 5.87 -19.36 5.35
CA TYR A 24 5.87 -18.26 4.38
C TYR A 24 7.27 -17.70 4.23
N ASP A 25 7.98 -17.55 5.34
CA ASP A 25 9.34 -17.02 5.31
C ASP A 25 10.27 -17.87 4.47
N ARG A 26 10.06 -19.16 4.45
CA ARG A 26 10.91 -20.03 3.64
C ARG A 26 10.75 -19.82 2.15
N TYR A 27 9.59 -19.34 1.75
CA TYR A 27 9.36 -19.08 0.34
C TYR A 27 9.95 -17.76 -0.11
N MET A 28 10.16 -16.84 0.82
CA MET A 28 10.63 -15.52 0.45
C MET A 28 12.13 -15.51 0.25
N PRO A 29 12.61 -14.80 -0.77
CA PRO A 29 14.06 -14.59 -0.92
C PRO A 29 14.57 -13.88 0.32
N THR A 30 15.76 -14.27 0.76
CA THR A 30 16.30 -13.70 1.99
C THR A 30 16.49 -12.21 1.91
N THR A 31 16.91 -11.71 0.76
CA THR A 31 17.15 -10.27 0.62
C THR A 31 15.87 -9.49 0.63
N ALA A 32 14.78 -10.17 0.37
CA ALA A 32 13.48 -9.52 0.29
C ALA A 32 12.54 -10.09 1.33
N ALA A 33 13.07 -10.64 2.41
CA ALA A 33 12.22 -11.20 3.46
C ALA A 33 11.30 -10.10 3.95
N VAL A 34 10.02 -10.30 3.79
CA VAL A 34 9.02 -9.32 4.15
C VAL A 34 8.19 -9.87 5.28
N ASP A 35 8.02 -9.06 6.32
CA ASP A 35 7.09 -9.39 7.37
C ASP A 35 5.69 -9.31 6.80
N VAL A 36 5.00 -10.43 6.78
CA VAL A 36 3.67 -10.52 6.19
C VAL A 36 2.70 -9.53 6.85
N THR A 37 2.81 -9.37 8.15
CA THR A 37 1.94 -8.44 8.86
C THR A 37 2.17 -7.01 8.40
N THR A 38 3.42 -6.63 8.22
CA THR A 38 3.76 -5.30 7.74
C THR A 38 3.28 -5.12 6.30
N ALA A 39 3.48 -6.12 5.47
CA ALA A 39 3.02 -6.06 4.08
C ALA A 39 1.50 -5.94 4.01
N ALA A 40 0.80 -6.66 4.87
CA ALA A 40 -0.66 -6.59 4.90
C ALA A 40 -1.14 -5.20 5.27
N LYS A 41 -0.45 -4.52 6.18
CA LYS A 41 -0.79 -3.15 6.53
C LYS A 41 -0.65 -2.22 5.34
N LEU A 42 0.41 -2.41 4.56
CA LEU A 42 0.61 -1.62 3.35
C LEU A 42 -0.58 -1.76 2.41
N PHE A 43 -0.94 -3.00 2.10
CA PHE A 43 -2.04 -3.21 1.16
C PHE A 43 -3.38 -2.80 1.73
N ARG A 44 -3.54 -2.86 3.05
CA ARG A 44 -4.76 -2.36 3.67
C ARG A 44 -4.92 -0.86 3.43
N GLY A 45 -3.81 -0.12 3.40
CA GLY A 45 -3.86 1.30 3.10
C GLY A 45 -4.44 1.58 1.72
N PHE A 46 -4.26 0.66 0.78
CA PHE A 46 -4.77 0.83 -0.58
C PHE A 46 -6.12 0.15 -0.82
N SER A 47 -6.68 -0.52 0.17
CA SER A 47 -7.84 -1.36 -0.06
C SER A 47 -9.18 -0.61 0.00
N GLU A 48 -9.16 0.63 0.43
CA GLU A 48 -10.39 1.42 0.52
C GLU A 48 -10.38 2.44 -0.63
N PRO A 49 -11.49 2.53 -1.40
CA PRO A 49 -11.49 3.31 -2.65
C PRO A 49 -11.07 4.76 -2.49
N THR A 50 -11.51 5.42 -1.44
CA THR A 50 -11.16 6.83 -1.26
C THR A 50 -9.67 6.99 -0.98
N ARG A 51 -9.10 6.10 -0.17
CA ARG A 51 -7.66 6.16 0.11
C ARG A 51 -6.85 5.89 -1.16
N LEU A 52 -7.30 4.94 -1.97
CA LEU A 52 -6.61 4.67 -3.23
C LEU A 52 -6.69 5.88 -4.16
N ALA A 53 -7.85 6.53 -4.24
CA ALA A 53 -7.99 7.72 -5.06
C ALA A 53 -7.07 8.84 -4.59
N ILE A 54 -6.94 9.00 -3.27
CA ILE A 54 -6.03 9.98 -2.70
C ILE A 54 -4.59 9.67 -3.12
N MET A 55 -4.18 8.42 -3.02
CA MET A 55 -2.81 8.06 -3.38
C MET A 55 -2.54 8.30 -4.86
N LEU A 56 -3.50 7.97 -5.72
CA LEU A 56 -3.33 8.22 -7.15
C LEU A 56 -3.16 9.71 -7.44
N ALA A 57 -3.88 10.55 -6.72
CA ALA A 57 -3.73 11.99 -6.87
C ALA A 57 -2.37 12.47 -6.37
N LEU A 58 -1.92 11.91 -5.24
CA LEU A 58 -0.69 12.39 -4.61
C LEU A 58 0.58 11.88 -5.28
N VAL A 59 0.53 10.77 -6.02
CA VAL A 59 1.70 10.37 -6.81
C VAL A 59 1.91 11.32 -7.98
N ASP A 60 0.85 11.97 -8.40
CA ASP A 60 0.91 12.88 -9.53
C ASP A 60 1.47 14.24 -9.14
N SER A 61 1.02 14.77 -8.00
CA SER A 61 1.48 16.06 -7.54
C SER A 61 1.14 16.23 -6.07
N GLU A 62 1.88 17.13 -5.44
CA GLU A 62 1.64 17.53 -4.07
C GLU A 62 0.32 18.28 -3.97
N GLN A 63 -0.48 18.01 -2.95
CA GLN A 63 -1.81 18.62 -2.83
C GLN A 63 -2.18 18.84 -1.37
N ARG A 64 -3.02 19.83 -1.16
CA ARG A 64 -3.64 20.10 0.14
C ARG A 64 -4.92 19.27 0.24
N VAL A 65 -5.44 19.14 1.46
CA VAL A 65 -6.72 18.46 1.66
C VAL A 65 -7.82 19.14 0.82
N LYS A 66 -7.81 20.45 0.77
CA LYS A 66 -8.79 21.18 -0.03
C LYS A 66 -8.75 20.77 -1.50
N ASP A 67 -7.55 20.61 -2.04
CA ASP A 67 -7.40 20.21 -3.44
C ASP A 67 -7.92 18.80 -3.66
N LEU A 68 -7.69 17.92 -2.71
CA LEU A 68 -8.16 16.55 -2.81
C LEU A 68 -9.69 16.50 -2.75
N VAL A 69 -10.29 17.32 -1.91
CA VAL A 69 -11.75 17.39 -1.85
C VAL A 69 -12.31 17.85 -3.21
N ASP A 70 -11.67 18.85 -3.81
CA ASP A 70 -12.11 19.36 -5.10
C ASP A 70 -12.03 18.31 -6.19
N THR A 71 -11.00 17.46 -6.13
CA THR A 71 -10.76 16.45 -7.17
C THR A 71 -11.58 15.18 -6.94
N ILE A 72 -11.65 14.73 -5.69
CA ILE A 72 -12.20 13.42 -5.37
C ILE A 72 -13.64 13.53 -4.90
N GLY A 73 -13.96 14.62 -4.20
CA GLY A 73 -15.28 14.79 -3.61
C GLY A 73 -15.27 14.38 -2.15
N GLY A 74 -16.44 14.45 -1.54
CA GLY A 74 -16.59 14.12 -0.15
C GLY A 74 -16.36 15.33 0.74
N SER A 75 -16.38 15.11 2.03
CA SER A 75 -16.19 16.19 3.00
C SER A 75 -14.72 16.36 3.33
N GLN A 76 -14.36 17.56 3.76
CA GLN A 76 -12.99 17.84 4.17
C GLN A 76 -12.59 16.94 5.35
N GLY A 77 -13.52 16.72 6.29
CA GLY A 77 -13.22 15.88 7.44
C GLY A 77 -12.94 14.44 7.04
N ASN A 78 -13.72 13.92 6.09
CA ASN A 78 -13.54 12.56 5.62
C ASN A 78 -12.19 12.40 4.92
N ILE A 79 -11.88 13.30 4.00
CA ILE A 79 -10.61 13.25 3.28
C ILE A 79 -9.45 13.42 4.25
N SER A 80 -9.56 14.37 5.17
CA SER A 80 -8.52 14.61 6.16
C SER A 80 -8.24 13.36 7.01
N GLY A 81 -9.30 12.66 7.39
CA GLY A 81 -9.15 11.42 8.15
C GLY A 81 -8.42 10.35 7.37
N HIS A 82 -8.73 10.20 6.09
CA HIS A 82 -8.05 9.23 5.25
C HIS A 82 -6.59 9.60 5.04
N VAL A 83 -6.30 10.87 4.84
CA VAL A 83 -4.92 11.33 4.68
C VAL A 83 -4.12 11.06 5.95
N ALA A 84 -4.72 11.30 7.12
CA ALA A 84 -4.05 11.02 8.39
C ALA A 84 -3.72 9.52 8.52
N CYS A 85 -4.65 8.68 8.13
CA CYS A 85 -4.44 7.23 8.15
C CYS A 85 -3.28 6.83 7.24
N LEU A 86 -3.25 7.38 6.03
CA LEU A 86 -2.18 7.09 5.09
C LEU A 86 -0.83 7.58 5.60
N LYS A 87 -0.83 8.72 6.27
CA LYS A 87 0.40 9.25 6.84
C LYS A 87 0.91 8.33 7.95
N GLU A 88 0.02 7.83 8.80
CA GLU A 88 0.40 6.89 9.85
C GLU A 88 0.96 5.60 9.28
N CYS A 89 0.47 5.19 8.13
CA CYS A 89 0.96 3.97 7.48
C CYS A 89 2.27 4.19 6.73
N GLY A 90 2.77 5.41 6.70
CA GLY A 90 4.02 5.71 6.01
C GLY A 90 3.89 5.89 4.52
N LEU A 91 2.67 6.01 4.00
CA LEU A 91 2.44 6.14 2.56
C LEU A 91 2.39 7.59 2.10
N VAL A 92 2.16 8.50 3.01
CA VAL A 92 2.03 9.93 2.73
C VAL A 92 2.93 10.71 3.66
N THR A 93 3.56 11.73 3.14
CA THR A 93 4.32 12.67 3.94
C THR A 93 3.77 14.07 3.68
N ASP A 94 4.12 15.01 4.54
CA ASP A 94 3.60 16.36 4.42
C ASP A 94 4.71 17.39 4.63
N ARG A 95 4.40 18.62 4.22
CA ARG A 95 5.21 19.78 4.56
C ARG A 95 4.29 20.95 4.79
N VAL A 96 4.72 21.85 5.62
CA VAL A 96 3.96 23.06 5.93
C VAL A 96 4.60 24.24 5.22
N GLU A 97 3.78 25.05 4.57
CA GLU A 97 4.24 26.28 3.95
C GLU A 97 3.25 27.36 4.32
N GLY A 98 3.67 28.28 5.19
CA GLY A 98 2.76 29.29 5.73
C GLY A 98 1.66 28.62 6.53
N ARG A 99 0.43 28.84 6.14
CA ARG A 99 -0.72 28.25 6.82
C ARG A 99 -1.25 27.02 6.09
N GLN A 100 -0.53 26.57 5.06
CA GLN A 100 -0.98 25.46 4.23
C GLN A 100 -0.14 24.24 4.53
N THR A 101 -0.80 23.08 4.52
CA THR A 101 -0.12 21.79 4.60
C THR A 101 -0.31 21.08 3.28
N TYR A 102 0.81 20.67 2.70
CA TYR A 102 0.83 19.96 1.42
C TYR A 102 1.23 18.51 1.66
N TYR A 103 0.54 17.62 1.01
CA TYR A 103 0.76 16.18 1.15
C TYR A 103 1.26 15.61 -0.16
N ARG A 104 2.07 14.58 -0.07
CA ARG A 104 2.56 13.88 -1.25
C ARG A 104 2.83 12.43 -0.89
N ALA A 105 2.95 11.59 -1.92
CA ALA A 105 3.34 10.20 -1.72
C ALA A 105 4.74 10.19 -1.09
N ALA A 106 4.92 9.32 -0.10
CA ALA A 106 6.15 9.34 0.70
C ALA A 106 7.36 8.77 -0.03
N HIS A 107 7.14 7.86 -0.98
CA HIS A 107 8.24 7.16 -1.64
C HIS A 107 7.94 6.95 -3.11
N PRO A 108 8.96 7.05 -3.98
CA PRO A 108 8.74 6.84 -5.42
C PRO A 108 8.29 5.41 -5.74
N GLU A 109 8.60 4.45 -4.89
CA GLU A 109 8.16 3.07 -5.09
C GLU A 109 6.66 2.93 -5.10
N ILE A 110 5.95 3.87 -4.46
CA ILE A 110 4.49 3.85 -4.46
C ILE A 110 3.96 4.03 -5.89
N THR A 111 4.57 4.93 -6.64
CA THR A 111 4.19 5.12 -8.04
C THR A 111 4.41 3.83 -8.83
N GLU A 112 5.53 3.16 -8.60
CA GLU A 112 5.82 1.92 -9.30
C GLU A 112 4.84 0.82 -8.93
N LEU A 113 4.48 0.74 -7.65
CA LEU A 113 3.51 -0.25 -7.20
C LEU A 113 2.15 -0.03 -7.85
N LEU A 114 1.68 1.20 -7.88
CA LEU A 114 0.38 1.50 -8.47
C LEU A 114 0.39 1.27 -9.97
N ARG A 115 1.50 1.57 -10.63
CA ARG A 115 1.62 1.29 -12.06
C ARG A 115 1.58 -0.21 -12.33
N ALA A 116 2.27 -0.99 -11.50
CA ALA A 116 2.25 -2.44 -11.64
C ALA A 116 0.85 -2.99 -11.42
N ALA A 117 0.11 -2.41 -10.47
CA ALA A 117 -1.27 -2.82 -10.23
C ALA A 117 -2.14 -2.54 -11.44
N GLU A 118 -1.95 -1.41 -12.09
CA GLU A 118 -2.69 -1.10 -13.31
C GLU A 118 -2.41 -2.11 -14.41
N LEU A 119 -1.15 -2.48 -14.57
CA LEU A 119 -0.78 -3.47 -15.57
C LEU A 119 -1.38 -4.83 -15.26
N LEU A 120 -1.39 -5.18 -13.99
CA LEU A 120 -1.96 -6.45 -13.56
C LEU A 120 -3.48 -6.48 -13.83
N LEU A 121 -4.16 -5.40 -13.53
CA LEU A 121 -5.59 -5.32 -13.78
C LEU A 121 -5.90 -5.39 -15.28
N ALA A 122 -5.08 -4.76 -16.10
CA ALA A 122 -5.25 -4.84 -17.54
C ALA A 122 -5.05 -6.25 -18.06
N ALA A 123 -4.14 -7.00 -17.44
CA ALA A 123 -3.86 -8.37 -17.86
C ALA A 123 -4.95 -9.34 -17.43
N THR A 124 -5.61 -9.08 -16.30
CA THR A 124 -6.60 -10.00 -15.76
C THR A 124 -8.03 -9.57 -16.01
N GLY A 125 -8.21 -8.30 -16.29
CA GLY A 125 -9.54 -7.73 -16.53
C GLY A 125 -9.88 -7.72 -17.98
#